data_dbd8ad3c7cdbe1f2f8b6a60ab5b7124c
#
_entry.id   dbd8ad3c7cdbe1f2f8b6a60ab5b7124c
#
_cell.length_a   1.000
_cell.length_b   1.000
_cell.length_c   1.000
_cell.angle_alpha   90.00
_cell.angle_beta   90.00
_cell.angle_gamma   90.00
#
_symmetry.space_group_name_H-M   'P 1'
#
loop_
_entity.id
_entity.type
_entity.pdbx_description
1 polymer ?
#
loop_
_entity_poly.entity_id
_entity_poly.type
_entity_poly.pdbx_seq_one_letter_code
_entity_poly.pdbx_strand_id
1 'polypeptide(L)'
;YAMTRDELYINNTKADLNKTDITLSYKSNLLTDISKIISNRSYTIRLPKTAKNLALIECSHLPSSISRYPYLKHKGTLLRNGVEMIKNANVVLLETGKTIEVALTWGNVTNFAGVVNDGKKLTDITHGTVEGVDWVIWSNKGSNSAQFPLIDYGFNSDDPNVWYHPVVTVKWILDKIQEQSGVTFNFPSDKLTVINKMIIPLLTRNDSQEIYDAYPMTLKVTGYDSSIIKFEAVGDSTQQYVSTNGSRDIYPKFDSTLKLKGTIEVSYTYSQGIDYLNTPFQITVYSTPTKQEEIINIYKPAAYIEPPYIRLVYSFDTSATVYKDGYFIISSGNGKQPINSVSGSLSVTITEREEDVLLGEKFPLVPNLPDIKQIDFIKAVASMVGLFALPDGENGIKFIPFDNLSA
;
A
#
# COMPACT_ATOMS: atom_id res chain seq x y z
N TYR A 1 -1.85 -52.54 31.90
CA TYR A 1 -1.81 -51.33 31.05
C TYR A 1 -1.97 -50.13 31.96
N ALA A 2 -0.90 -49.29 32.13
CA ALA A 2 -0.99 -48.03 32.84
C ALA A 2 -1.98 -47.12 32.02
N MET A 3 -3.07 -46.70 32.67
CA MET A 3 -3.98 -45.73 32.03
C MET A 3 -3.20 -44.43 31.78
N THR A 4 -3.11 -44.02 30.53
CA THR A 4 -2.57 -42.69 30.17
C THR A 4 -3.49 -41.66 30.79
N ARG A 5 -2.91 -40.73 31.54
CA ARG A 5 -3.66 -39.63 32.17
C ARG A 5 -3.34 -38.33 31.41
N ASP A 6 -4.27 -37.95 30.54
CA ASP A 6 -4.19 -36.66 29.86
C ASP A 6 -4.76 -35.55 30.73
N GLU A 7 -4.12 -34.39 30.76
CA GLU A 7 -4.58 -33.17 31.41
C GLU A 7 -4.53 -32.02 30.42
N LEU A 8 -5.67 -31.38 30.19
CA LEU A 8 -5.75 -30.23 29.29
C LEU A 8 -5.97 -28.96 30.13
N TYR A 9 -5.15 -27.96 29.88
CA TYR A 9 -5.31 -26.61 30.40
C TYR A 9 -5.67 -25.67 29.28
N ILE A 10 -6.69 -24.84 29.46
CA ILE A 10 -7.11 -23.79 28.54
C ILE A 10 -7.03 -22.47 29.30
N ASN A 11 -6.28 -21.50 28.79
CA ASN A 11 -5.99 -20.23 29.46
C ASN A 11 -5.54 -20.44 30.92
N ASN A 12 -4.64 -21.40 31.14
CA ASN A 12 -4.11 -21.84 32.45
C ASN A 12 -5.16 -22.47 33.40
N THR A 13 -6.38 -22.70 32.96
CA THR A 13 -7.42 -23.39 33.75
C THR A 13 -7.54 -24.84 33.30
N LYS A 14 -7.41 -25.77 34.23
CA LYS A 14 -7.54 -27.21 33.95
C LYS A 14 -8.97 -27.53 33.52
N ALA A 15 -9.14 -28.10 32.33
CA ALA A 15 -10.44 -28.60 31.86
C ALA A 15 -10.77 -29.98 32.45
N ASP A 16 -12.03 -30.27 32.64
CA ASP A 16 -12.49 -31.64 32.99
C ASP A 16 -12.51 -32.47 31.70
N LEU A 17 -11.83 -33.60 31.71
CA LEU A 17 -11.75 -34.53 30.58
C LEU A 17 -12.58 -35.81 30.88
N ASN A 18 -13.16 -36.42 29.86
CA ASN A 18 -13.62 -37.79 29.91
C ASN A 18 -12.37 -38.74 29.90
N LYS A 19 -12.55 -39.98 30.33
CA LYS A 19 -11.48 -41.01 30.34
C LYS A 19 -11.04 -41.48 28.95
N THR A 20 -11.10 -40.62 27.95
CA THR A 20 -10.68 -40.89 26.57
C THR A 20 -9.32 -40.27 26.29
N ASP A 21 -8.43 -41.05 25.68
CA ASP A 21 -7.11 -40.57 25.28
C ASP A 21 -7.26 -39.51 24.19
N ILE A 22 -6.48 -38.42 24.30
CA ILE A 22 -6.43 -37.37 23.29
C ILE A 22 -5.51 -37.82 22.18
N THR A 23 -6.05 -38.00 20.98
CA THR A 23 -5.27 -38.37 19.81
C THR A 23 -4.65 -37.12 19.16
N LEU A 24 -3.34 -37.20 18.94
CA LEU A 24 -2.54 -36.13 18.35
C LEU A 24 -2.08 -36.53 16.95
N SER A 25 -2.12 -35.61 16.01
CA SER A 25 -1.58 -35.78 14.67
C SER A 25 -0.39 -34.83 14.48
N TYR A 26 0.79 -35.42 14.43
CA TYR A 26 2.02 -34.71 14.11
C TYR A 26 2.23 -34.77 12.60
N LYS A 27 2.51 -33.61 12.01
CA LYS A 27 2.89 -33.48 10.61
C LYS A 27 4.38 -33.15 10.52
N SER A 28 5.13 -33.95 9.81
CA SER A 28 6.48 -33.55 9.43
C SER A 28 6.36 -32.64 8.22
N ASN A 29 6.78 -31.39 8.38
CA ASN A 29 6.88 -30.43 7.27
C ASN A 29 8.29 -30.47 6.63
N LEU A 30 9.10 -31.47 7.02
CA LEU A 30 10.40 -31.71 6.41
C LEU A 30 10.17 -32.09 4.95
N LEU A 31 10.84 -31.44 4.02
CA LEU A 31 10.67 -31.62 2.56
C LEU A 31 9.28 -31.26 2.02
N THR A 32 8.44 -30.62 2.80
CA THR A 32 7.13 -30.19 2.33
C THR A 32 7.27 -28.85 1.58
N ASP A 33 6.53 -28.71 0.49
CA ASP A 33 6.39 -27.43 -0.19
C ASP A 33 5.92 -26.36 0.79
N ILE A 34 6.57 -25.21 0.80
CA ILE A 34 6.27 -24.09 1.70
C ILE A 34 4.78 -23.73 1.69
N SER A 35 4.08 -23.88 0.55
CA SER A 35 2.64 -23.64 0.44
C SER A 35 1.78 -24.72 1.10
N LYS A 36 2.37 -25.83 1.52
CA LYS A 36 1.69 -26.97 2.14
C LYS A 36 2.07 -27.19 3.59
N ILE A 37 2.77 -26.24 4.19
CA ILE A 37 3.10 -26.29 5.61
C ILE A 37 1.80 -26.32 6.42
N ILE A 38 1.58 -27.42 7.14
CA ILE A 38 0.37 -27.67 7.90
C ILE A 38 0.72 -27.72 9.38
N SER A 39 -0.12 -27.09 10.21
CA SER A 39 -0.06 -27.18 11.69
C SER A 39 -0.19 -28.61 12.17
N ASN A 40 0.53 -28.93 13.21
CA ASN A 40 0.17 -30.06 14.06
C ASN A 40 -1.20 -29.80 14.68
N ARG A 41 -2.01 -30.83 14.83
CA ARG A 41 -3.35 -30.70 15.39
C ARG A 41 -3.73 -31.91 16.24
N SER A 42 -4.62 -31.69 17.22
CA SER A 42 -5.34 -32.80 17.83
C SER A 42 -6.53 -33.19 16.93
N TYR A 43 -7.01 -34.42 17.13
CA TYR A 43 -8.38 -34.74 16.75
C TYR A 43 -9.34 -33.99 17.69
N THR A 44 -10.63 -34.04 17.40
CA THR A 44 -11.64 -33.40 18.25
C THR A 44 -11.60 -33.96 19.67
N ILE A 45 -11.41 -33.06 20.62
CA ILE A 45 -11.44 -33.36 22.07
C ILE A 45 -12.85 -33.04 22.57
N ARG A 46 -13.50 -34.03 23.14
CA ARG A 46 -14.87 -33.89 23.68
C ARG A 46 -14.79 -33.68 25.18
N LEU A 47 -15.10 -32.47 25.61
CA LEU A 47 -15.19 -32.09 27.02
C LEU A 47 -16.61 -32.30 27.53
N PRO A 48 -16.80 -32.88 28.73
CA PRO A 48 -18.13 -32.99 29.35
C PRO A 48 -18.63 -31.58 29.73
N LYS A 49 -19.94 -31.40 29.69
CA LYS A 49 -20.62 -30.15 30.13
C LYS A 49 -20.67 -30.01 31.62
N THR A 50 -19.53 -30.01 32.30
CA THR A 50 -19.46 -29.68 33.72
C THR A 50 -19.59 -28.17 33.91
N ALA A 51 -20.03 -27.75 35.10
CA ALA A 51 -20.09 -26.33 35.45
C ALA A 51 -18.74 -25.61 35.20
N LYS A 52 -17.66 -26.33 35.48
CA LYS A 52 -16.29 -25.82 35.24
C LYS A 52 -15.98 -25.61 33.75
N ASN A 53 -16.27 -26.59 32.91
CA ASN A 53 -16.04 -26.48 31.47
C ASN A 53 -16.97 -25.45 30.82
N LEU A 54 -18.21 -25.33 31.30
CA LEU A 54 -19.12 -24.27 30.83
C LEU A 54 -18.63 -22.89 31.22
N ALA A 55 -18.12 -22.70 32.43
CA ALA A 55 -17.53 -21.45 32.85
C ALA A 55 -16.23 -21.15 32.03
N LEU A 56 -15.43 -22.17 31.70
CA LEU A 56 -14.20 -22.05 30.93
C LEU A 56 -14.44 -21.51 29.52
N ILE A 57 -15.57 -21.86 28.89
CA ILE A 57 -16.01 -21.32 27.61
C ILE A 57 -16.92 -20.10 27.75
N GLU A 58 -16.99 -19.49 28.95
CA GLU A 58 -17.83 -18.31 29.26
C GLU A 58 -19.30 -18.51 28.92
N CYS A 59 -19.79 -19.71 29.06
CA CYS A 59 -21.18 -20.08 28.70
C CYS A 59 -21.58 -19.65 27.27
N SER A 60 -20.65 -19.57 26.36
CA SER A 60 -20.84 -19.09 24.97
C SER A 60 -21.85 -19.91 24.16
N HIS A 61 -22.26 -21.07 24.66
CA HIS A 61 -23.32 -21.93 24.08
C HIS A 61 -24.76 -21.44 24.31
N LEU A 62 -24.95 -20.47 25.19
CA LEU A 62 -26.26 -19.92 25.45
C LEU A 62 -26.62 -18.85 24.42
N PRO A 63 -27.85 -18.85 23.85
CA PRO A 63 -28.26 -17.83 22.88
C PRO A 63 -28.22 -16.41 23.43
N SER A 64 -28.35 -16.24 24.74
CA SER A 64 -28.26 -14.95 25.43
C SER A 64 -26.84 -14.54 25.80
N SER A 65 -25.84 -15.36 25.48
CA SER A 65 -24.45 -15.06 25.81
C SER A 65 -23.92 -13.95 24.92
N ILE A 66 -23.32 -12.93 25.54
CA ILE A 66 -22.58 -11.86 24.85
C ILE A 66 -21.07 -12.18 24.76
N SER A 67 -20.69 -13.40 25.15
CA SER A 67 -19.29 -13.82 25.16
C SER A 67 -18.68 -13.83 23.75
N ARG A 68 -17.51 -13.30 23.65
CA ARG A 68 -16.68 -13.35 22.43
C ARG A 68 -15.76 -14.57 22.38
N TYR A 69 -15.87 -15.49 23.33
CA TYR A 69 -15.02 -16.69 23.47
C TYR A 69 -14.80 -17.44 22.14
N PRO A 70 -15.83 -17.75 21.34
CA PRO A 70 -15.64 -18.51 20.10
C PRO A 70 -14.76 -17.79 19.06
N TYR A 71 -14.64 -16.47 19.19
CA TYR A 71 -13.94 -15.62 18.22
C TYR A 71 -12.55 -15.17 18.72
N LEU A 72 -12.16 -15.58 19.93
CA LEU A 72 -10.88 -15.24 20.53
C LEU A 72 -9.89 -16.40 20.39
N LYS A 73 -8.61 -16.08 20.35
CA LYS A 73 -7.53 -17.07 20.39
C LYS A 73 -7.28 -17.47 21.86
N HIS A 74 -7.48 -18.74 22.17
CA HIS A 74 -7.20 -19.30 23.48
C HIS A 74 -5.93 -20.14 23.46
N LYS A 75 -5.16 -20.12 24.56
CA LYS A 75 -3.95 -20.91 24.70
C LYS A 75 -4.22 -22.19 25.47
N GLY A 76 -3.71 -23.31 24.94
CA GLY A 76 -3.86 -24.63 25.54
C GLY A 76 -2.51 -25.30 25.82
N THR A 77 -2.46 -26.01 26.93
CA THR A 77 -1.31 -26.86 27.29
C THR A 77 -1.84 -28.27 27.55
N LEU A 78 -1.22 -29.27 26.95
CA LEU A 78 -1.56 -30.67 27.14
C LEU A 78 -0.42 -31.39 27.86
N LEU A 79 -0.73 -31.98 29.00
CA LEU A 79 0.16 -32.89 29.71
C LEU A 79 -0.32 -34.32 29.55
N ARG A 80 0.59 -35.24 29.38
CA ARG A 80 0.35 -36.67 29.35
C ARG A 80 1.20 -37.36 30.41
N ASN A 81 0.59 -38.00 31.41
CA ASN A 81 1.28 -38.58 32.56
C ASN A 81 2.22 -37.58 33.27
N GLY A 82 1.79 -36.34 33.39
CA GLY A 82 2.55 -35.25 34.00
C GLY A 82 3.68 -34.65 33.11
N VAL A 83 3.88 -35.19 31.90
CA VAL A 83 4.84 -34.65 30.93
C VAL A 83 4.14 -33.67 30.00
N GLU A 84 4.69 -32.49 29.84
CA GLU A 84 4.17 -31.49 28.91
C GLU A 84 4.43 -31.94 27.47
N MET A 85 3.35 -32.36 26.78
CA MET A 85 3.41 -32.80 25.39
C MET A 85 3.25 -31.62 24.41
N ILE A 86 2.44 -30.64 24.78
CA ILE A 86 2.13 -29.48 23.94
C ILE A 86 2.05 -28.26 24.85
N LYS A 87 2.75 -27.22 24.50
CA LYS A 87 2.74 -25.91 25.17
C LYS A 87 2.22 -24.83 24.26
N ASN A 88 1.38 -23.95 24.79
CA ASN A 88 0.88 -22.78 24.06
C ASN A 88 0.18 -23.10 22.74
N ALA A 89 -0.46 -24.27 22.60
CA ALA A 89 -1.31 -24.56 21.46
C ALA A 89 -2.45 -23.52 21.35
N ASN A 90 -2.89 -23.26 20.13
CA ASN A 90 -4.14 -22.53 19.95
C ASN A 90 -5.31 -23.51 20.14
N VAL A 91 -6.26 -23.14 20.99
CA VAL A 91 -7.49 -23.88 21.24
C VAL A 91 -8.59 -23.28 20.39
N VAL A 92 -9.24 -24.11 19.60
CA VAL A 92 -10.38 -23.72 18.76
C VAL A 92 -11.63 -24.42 19.29
N LEU A 93 -12.67 -23.66 19.61
CA LEU A 93 -14.00 -24.20 19.93
C LEU A 93 -14.68 -24.59 18.62
N LEU A 94 -14.99 -25.88 18.44
CA LEU A 94 -15.60 -26.39 17.22
C LEU A 94 -17.12 -26.39 17.32
N GLU A 95 -17.64 -26.97 18.42
CA GLU A 95 -19.10 -27.14 18.62
C GLU A 95 -19.43 -27.22 20.11
N THR A 96 -20.65 -26.81 20.46
CA THR A 96 -21.20 -26.91 21.80
C THR A 96 -22.57 -27.59 21.77
N GLY A 97 -22.59 -28.87 21.34
CA GLY A 97 -23.80 -29.72 21.28
C GLY A 97 -24.06 -30.49 22.61
N LYS A 98 -24.07 -31.82 22.56
CA LYS A 98 -24.12 -32.68 23.75
C LYS A 98 -22.86 -32.58 24.61
N THR A 99 -21.73 -32.32 23.98
CA THR A 99 -20.42 -32.09 24.60
C THR A 99 -19.88 -30.74 24.11
N ILE A 100 -18.83 -30.26 24.73
CA ILE A 100 -18.03 -29.14 24.21
C ILE A 100 -16.90 -29.74 23.37
N GLU A 101 -16.87 -29.45 22.08
CA GLU A 101 -15.88 -29.96 21.19
C GLU A 101 -14.79 -28.89 20.90
N VAL A 102 -13.55 -29.23 21.20
CA VAL A 102 -12.39 -28.36 20.97
C VAL A 102 -11.32 -29.10 20.20
N ALA A 103 -10.48 -28.34 19.49
CA ALA A 103 -9.26 -28.85 18.86
C ALA A 103 -8.06 -28.00 19.25
N LEU A 104 -6.91 -28.62 19.34
CA LEU A 104 -5.63 -27.96 19.55
C LEU A 104 -4.88 -27.89 18.23
N THR A 105 -4.27 -26.74 17.97
CA THR A 105 -3.33 -26.57 16.86
C THR A 105 -2.04 -25.98 17.39
N TRP A 106 -0.89 -26.51 16.96
CA TRP A 106 0.41 -26.06 17.44
C TRP A 106 1.50 -26.25 16.39
N GLY A 107 2.67 -25.67 16.66
CA GLY A 107 3.85 -25.82 15.81
C GLY A 107 3.68 -25.15 14.45
N ASN A 108 2.97 -24.02 14.40
CA ASN A 108 2.74 -23.36 13.13
C ASN A 108 2.65 -21.86 13.15
N VAL A 109 3.01 -21.34 12.02
CA VAL A 109 2.98 -19.97 11.59
C VAL A 109 1.55 -19.59 11.22
N THR A 110 0.76 -19.17 12.19
CA THR A 110 -0.65 -18.78 11.99
C THR A 110 -0.79 -17.65 10.96
N ASN A 111 0.20 -16.74 10.93
CA ASN A 111 0.20 -15.61 10.00
C ASN A 111 0.64 -16.00 8.59
N PHE A 112 1.45 -17.06 8.46
CA PHE A 112 1.88 -17.55 7.14
C PHE A 112 0.74 -18.19 6.35
N ALA A 113 -0.25 -18.75 7.04
CA ALA A 113 -1.48 -19.20 6.38
C ALA A 113 -2.17 -18.08 5.60
N GLY A 114 -2.10 -16.82 6.09
CA GLY A 114 -2.57 -15.65 5.35
C GLY A 114 -1.81 -15.41 4.05
N VAL A 115 -0.48 -15.51 4.07
CA VAL A 115 0.34 -15.35 2.84
C VAL A 115 0.04 -16.46 1.83
N VAL A 116 -0.21 -17.69 2.30
CA VAL A 116 -0.46 -18.86 1.44
C VAL A 116 -1.90 -18.88 0.91
N ASN A 117 -2.88 -18.66 1.79
CA ASN A 117 -4.28 -18.91 1.49
C ASN A 117 -5.00 -17.70 0.87
N ASP A 118 -4.56 -16.47 1.19
CA ASP A 118 -5.20 -15.26 0.68
C ASP A 118 -4.95 -15.03 -0.81
N GLY A 119 -4.02 -15.79 -1.41
CA GLY A 119 -3.70 -15.71 -2.83
C GLY A 119 -3.12 -14.36 -3.24
N LYS A 120 -2.63 -13.56 -2.29
CA LYS A 120 -2.08 -12.22 -2.53
C LYS A 120 -0.94 -12.26 -3.53
N LYS A 121 -0.98 -11.31 -4.46
CA LYS A 121 0.05 -11.08 -5.48
C LYS A 121 1.09 -10.07 -4.99
N LEU A 122 2.20 -9.94 -5.72
CA LEU A 122 3.19 -8.90 -5.43
C LEU A 122 2.59 -7.50 -5.61
N THR A 123 1.68 -7.34 -6.54
CA THR A 123 0.94 -6.09 -6.79
C THR A 123 -0.04 -5.72 -5.65
N ASP A 124 -0.31 -6.63 -4.72
CA ASP A 124 -1.13 -6.39 -3.52
C ASP A 124 -0.28 -5.96 -2.31
N ILE A 125 1.00 -5.70 -2.50
CA ILE A 125 1.87 -5.17 -1.45
C ILE A 125 1.45 -3.73 -1.18
N THR A 126 0.68 -3.56 -0.09
CA THR A 126 0.28 -2.24 0.38
C THR A 126 0.77 -2.07 1.80
N HIS A 127 1.53 -1.05 2.07
CA HIS A 127 1.94 -0.76 3.44
C HIS A 127 2.08 0.74 3.66
N GLY A 128 0.96 1.40 3.94
CA GLY A 128 0.87 2.73 4.54
C GLY A 128 1.57 3.90 3.85
N THR A 129 2.54 3.63 2.99
CA THR A 129 3.28 4.62 2.22
C THR A 129 3.37 4.21 0.76
N VAL A 130 3.06 5.14 -0.10
CA VAL A 130 3.24 4.97 -1.54
C VAL A 130 4.74 4.89 -1.84
N GLU A 131 5.18 3.75 -2.37
CA GLU A 131 6.57 3.54 -2.74
C GLU A 131 6.78 3.95 -4.19
N GLY A 132 7.28 5.18 -4.36
CA GLY A 132 7.73 5.70 -5.65
C GLY A 132 9.21 6.07 -5.60
N VAL A 133 9.93 5.84 -6.68
CA VAL A 133 11.32 6.24 -6.82
C VAL A 133 11.47 7.26 -7.93
N ASP A 134 12.39 8.21 -7.75
CA ASP A 134 12.71 9.18 -8.79
C ASP A 134 13.44 8.47 -9.93
N TRP A 135 12.81 8.39 -11.08
CA TRP A 135 13.43 7.80 -12.27
C TRP A 135 14.39 8.77 -12.91
N VAL A 136 15.54 8.96 -12.26
CA VAL A 136 16.59 9.88 -12.71
C VAL A 136 17.91 9.13 -12.80
N ILE A 137 18.48 9.08 -13.98
CA ILE A 137 19.68 8.28 -14.31
C ILE A 137 20.91 8.66 -13.47
N TRP A 138 21.04 9.94 -13.13
CA TRP A 138 22.29 10.48 -12.58
C TRP A 138 22.37 10.55 -11.05
N SER A 139 21.24 10.56 -10.35
CA SER A 139 21.19 10.78 -8.91
C SER A 139 21.01 9.55 -8.07
N ASN A 140 20.44 8.46 -8.62
CA ASN A 140 20.09 7.26 -7.87
C ASN A 140 21.06 6.12 -8.15
N LYS A 141 22.18 6.13 -7.46
CA LYS A 141 23.09 4.96 -7.40
C LYS A 141 22.51 3.76 -6.63
N GLY A 142 21.20 3.72 -6.51
CA GLY A 142 20.44 2.69 -5.83
C GLY A 142 19.95 3.12 -4.46
N SER A 143 18.64 3.01 -4.26
CA SER A 143 18.02 2.95 -2.94
C SER A 143 17.96 1.48 -2.48
N ASN A 144 17.61 1.24 -1.22
CA ASN A 144 17.36 -0.13 -0.75
C ASN A 144 16.19 -0.80 -1.49
N SER A 145 15.29 -0.02 -2.09
CA SER A 145 14.10 -0.48 -2.81
C SER A 145 14.35 -0.70 -4.30
N ALA A 146 14.99 0.24 -4.99
CA ALA A 146 15.16 0.20 -6.44
C ALA A 146 16.58 0.58 -6.87
N GLN A 147 16.98 0.07 -8.02
CA GLN A 147 18.25 0.36 -8.69
C GLN A 147 17.97 0.64 -10.17
N PHE A 148 18.94 1.27 -10.85
CA PHE A 148 18.85 1.61 -12.27
C PHE A 148 20.06 1.05 -13.03
N PRO A 149 20.19 -0.29 -13.11
CA PRO A 149 21.28 -0.89 -13.87
C PRO A 149 21.05 -0.71 -15.37
N LEU A 150 22.16 -0.65 -16.12
CA LEU A 150 22.10 -0.71 -17.57
C LEU A 150 21.74 -2.15 -17.98
N ILE A 151 20.55 -2.37 -18.46
CA ILE A 151 20.08 -3.68 -18.92
C ILE A 151 19.51 -3.53 -20.33
N ASP A 152 19.91 -4.42 -21.21
CA ASP A 152 19.26 -4.55 -22.53
C ASP A 152 17.94 -5.32 -22.37
N TYR A 153 16.85 -4.58 -22.41
CA TYR A 153 15.49 -5.14 -22.36
C TYR A 153 14.93 -5.51 -23.73
N GLY A 154 15.74 -5.36 -24.80
CA GLY A 154 15.29 -5.58 -26.17
C GLY A 154 14.35 -4.47 -26.68
N PHE A 155 14.29 -3.32 -26.02
CA PHE A 155 13.58 -2.17 -26.54
C PHE A 155 14.33 -1.62 -27.75
N ASN A 156 13.64 -1.52 -28.89
CA ASN A 156 14.19 -0.91 -30.09
C ASN A 156 14.11 0.62 -29.97
N SER A 157 15.05 1.22 -29.26
CA SER A 157 15.12 2.67 -29.04
C SER A 157 16.55 3.16 -29.17
N ASP A 158 16.71 4.25 -29.93
CA ASP A 158 17.99 4.98 -30.03
C ASP A 158 18.28 5.83 -28.78
N ASP A 159 17.30 5.97 -27.87
CA ASP A 159 17.48 6.67 -26.60
C ASP A 159 18.08 5.73 -25.55
N PRO A 160 19.37 5.92 -25.18
CA PRO A 160 20.03 5.08 -24.18
C PRO A 160 19.37 5.19 -22.80
N ASN A 161 18.53 6.19 -22.56
CA ASN A 161 17.89 6.42 -21.29
C ASN A 161 16.80 5.39 -20.99
N VAL A 162 16.16 4.79 -22.01
CA VAL A 162 15.20 3.68 -21.83
C VAL A 162 15.85 2.41 -21.29
N TRP A 163 17.18 2.30 -21.37
CA TRP A 163 17.94 1.14 -20.90
C TRP A 163 18.19 1.17 -19.39
N TYR A 164 18.00 2.33 -18.74
CA TYR A 164 18.08 2.51 -17.28
C TYR A 164 16.71 2.40 -16.62
N HIS A 165 15.99 1.36 -16.96
CA HIS A 165 14.69 1.10 -16.37
C HIS A 165 14.81 0.68 -14.89
N PRO A 166 13.87 1.06 -14.01
CA PRO A 166 13.91 0.67 -12.61
C PRO A 166 13.86 -0.85 -12.43
N VAL A 167 14.66 -1.36 -11.49
CA VAL A 167 14.59 -2.72 -10.99
C VAL A 167 14.42 -2.68 -9.48
N VAL A 168 13.69 -3.62 -8.90
CA VAL A 168 13.54 -3.74 -7.47
C VAL A 168 14.45 -4.82 -6.90
N THR A 169 14.90 -4.65 -5.65
CA THR A 169 15.66 -5.70 -4.97
C THR A 169 14.71 -6.77 -4.44
N VAL A 170 15.12 -8.03 -4.54
CA VAL A 170 14.39 -9.16 -3.95
C VAL A 170 14.22 -8.98 -2.45
N LYS A 171 15.26 -8.44 -1.78
CA LYS A 171 15.19 -8.13 -0.36
C LYS A 171 14.05 -7.18 -0.03
N TRP A 172 13.87 -6.10 -0.75
CA TRP A 172 12.79 -5.14 -0.52
C TRP A 172 11.42 -5.80 -0.60
N ILE A 173 11.19 -6.67 -1.61
CA ILE A 173 9.93 -7.40 -1.74
C ILE A 173 9.71 -8.33 -0.54
N LEU A 174 10.73 -9.09 -0.12
CA LEU A 174 10.64 -9.97 1.04
C LEU A 174 10.36 -9.19 2.32
N ASP A 175 11.02 -8.04 2.53
CA ASP A 175 10.79 -7.18 3.69
C ASP A 175 9.34 -6.66 3.72
N LYS A 176 8.80 -6.23 2.57
CA LYS A 176 7.39 -5.79 2.47
C LYS A 176 6.39 -6.92 2.73
N ILE A 177 6.67 -8.13 2.24
CA ILE A 177 5.82 -9.29 2.56
C ILE A 177 5.86 -9.60 4.06
N GLN A 178 7.05 -9.52 4.70
CA GLN A 178 7.18 -9.71 6.15
C GLN A 178 6.39 -8.65 6.93
N GLU A 179 6.55 -7.39 6.55
CA GLU A 179 5.87 -6.26 7.17
C GLU A 179 4.35 -6.40 7.09
N GLN A 180 3.83 -6.73 5.92
CA GLN A 180 2.39 -6.88 5.66
C GLN A 180 1.78 -8.12 6.34
N SER A 181 2.53 -9.23 6.38
CA SER A 181 2.03 -10.51 6.91
C SER A 181 2.30 -10.71 8.40
N GLY A 182 3.26 -9.97 8.97
CA GLY A 182 3.77 -10.20 10.32
C GLY A 182 4.57 -11.50 10.45
N VAL A 183 5.02 -12.09 9.33
CA VAL A 183 5.85 -13.30 9.29
C VAL A 183 7.31 -12.91 9.17
N THR A 184 8.19 -13.57 9.92
CA THR A 184 9.64 -13.37 9.85
C THR A 184 10.29 -14.45 8.98
N PHE A 185 11.13 -14.06 8.03
CA PHE A 185 11.90 -14.96 7.18
C PHE A 185 13.35 -15.03 7.67
N ASN A 186 13.75 -16.17 8.22
CA ASN A 186 15.08 -16.42 8.75
C ASN A 186 15.95 -17.16 7.72
N PHE A 187 16.70 -16.40 6.92
CA PHE A 187 17.64 -16.93 5.94
C PHE A 187 19.02 -17.16 6.54
N PRO A 188 19.78 -18.18 6.09
CA PRO A 188 21.20 -18.32 6.42
C PRO A 188 21.99 -17.10 5.92
N SER A 189 22.98 -16.66 6.71
CA SER A 189 23.72 -15.41 6.42
C SER A 189 24.48 -15.41 5.08
N ASP A 190 25.03 -16.57 4.68
CA ASP A 190 25.68 -16.75 3.37
C ASP A 190 24.69 -16.60 2.23
N LYS A 191 23.50 -17.16 2.35
CA LYS A 191 22.43 -17.08 1.34
C LYS A 191 21.79 -15.69 1.32
N LEU A 192 21.65 -15.07 2.47
CA LEU A 192 21.14 -13.70 2.56
C LEU A 192 22.03 -12.71 1.78
N THR A 193 23.34 -12.93 1.79
CA THR A 193 24.28 -12.14 1.00
C THR A 193 24.01 -12.24 -0.51
N VAL A 194 23.59 -13.40 -1.00
CA VAL A 194 23.20 -13.60 -2.40
C VAL A 194 21.84 -12.95 -2.67
N ILE A 195 20.84 -13.20 -1.81
CA ILE A 195 19.47 -12.66 -1.94
C ILE A 195 19.48 -11.12 -2.00
N ASN A 196 20.34 -10.49 -1.18
CA ASN A 196 20.46 -9.02 -1.15
C ASN A 196 20.99 -8.41 -2.46
N LYS A 197 21.62 -9.23 -3.32
CA LYS A 197 22.10 -8.81 -4.64
C LYS A 197 21.15 -9.13 -5.77
N MET A 198 20.10 -9.91 -5.50
CA MET A 198 19.10 -10.27 -6.50
C MET A 198 18.21 -9.07 -6.80
N ILE A 199 17.94 -8.86 -8.08
CA ILE A 199 17.07 -7.80 -8.59
C ILE A 199 16.02 -8.37 -9.52
N ILE A 200 14.89 -7.68 -9.62
CA ILE A 200 13.80 -8.00 -10.54
C ILE A 200 13.56 -6.78 -11.42
N PRO A 201 13.68 -6.93 -12.76
CA PRO A 201 13.34 -5.85 -13.68
C PRO A 201 11.84 -5.59 -13.67
N LEU A 202 11.47 -4.29 -13.70
CA LEU A 202 10.10 -3.86 -13.86
C LEU A 202 9.88 -3.56 -15.35
N LEU A 203 9.08 -4.37 -16.03
CA LEU A 203 8.92 -4.28 -17.49
C LEU A 203 7.75 -3.39 -17.92
N THR A 204 6.90 -2.99 -17.00
CA THR A 204 5.77 -2.09 -17.24
C THR A 204 6.05 -0.70 -16.69
N ARG A 205 5.27 0.28 -17.11
CA ARG A 205 5.38 1.69 -16.71
C ARG A 205 4.04 2.23 -16.22
N ASN A 206 3.26 1.35 -15.60
CA ASN A 206 1.96 1.74 -15.07
C ASN A 206 2.13 2.86 -14.05
N ASP A 207 1.29 3.86 -14.15
CA ASP A 207 1.20 4.92 -13.16
C ASP A 207 0.43 4.48 -11.90
N SER A 208 0.34 5.37 -10.94
CA SER A 208 -0.43 5.14 -9.72
C SER A 208 -1.04 6.44 -9.22
N GLN A 209 -2.35 6.47 -9.09
CA GLN A 209 -3.07 7.61 -8.50
C GLN A 209 -2.55 7.94 -7.09
N GLU A 210 -2.20 6.92 -6.31
CA GLU A 210 -1.66 7.11 -4.95
C GLU A 210 -0.35 7.91 -4.95
N ILE A 211 0.49 7.75 -5.98
CA ILE A 211 1.70 8.56 -6.15
C ILE A 211 1.34 10.02 -6.37
N TYR A 212 0.40 10.30 -7.25
CA TYR A 212 -0.02 11.68 -7.53
C TYR A 212 -0.65 12.34 -6.30
N ASP A 213 -1.44 11.58 -5.54
CA ASP A 213 -2.06 12.06 -4.29
C ASP A 213 -1.02 12.31 -3.18
N ALA A 214 0.01 11.47 -3.11
CA ALA A 214 1.07 11.58 -2.11
C ALA A 214 2.04 12.75 -2.39
N TYR A 215 2.20 13.13 -3.66
CA TYR A 215 3.14 14.18 -4.08
C TYR A 215 2.44 15.26 -4.92
N PRO A 216 1.44 15.97 -4.37
CA PRO A 216 0.73 17.02 -5.10
C PRO A 216 1.67 18.18 -5.41
N MET A 217 1.54 18.74 -6.60
CA MET A 217 2.20 19.97 -6.96
C MET A 217 1.35 21.18 -6.56
N THR A 218 2.00 22.29 -6.30
CA THR A 218 1.33 23.55 -5.98
C THR A 218 1.67 24.59 -7.02
N LEU A 219 0.65 25.26 -7.56
CA LEU A 219 0.78 26.49 -8.31
C LEU A 219 0.69 27.64 -7.32
N LYS A 220 1.81 28.27 -7.00
CA LYS A 220 1.89 29.44 -6.13
C LYS A 220 1.78 30.70 -6.95
N VAL A 221 0.87 31.60 -6.56
CA VAL A 221 0.73 32.90 -7.21
C VAL A 221 1.97 33.74 -6.98
N THR A 222 2.53 34.29 -8.06
CA THR A 222 3.72 35.18 -8.05
C THR A 222 3.42 36.59 -8.52
N GLY A 223 2.25 36.80 -9.15
CA GLY A 223 1.85 38.11 -9.66
C GLY A 223 0.75 38.02 -10.69
N TYR A 224 0.64 39.04 -11.53
CA TYR A 224 -0.34 39.11 -12.60
C TYR A 224 0.21 39.90 -13.79
N ASP A 225 -0.44 39.71 -14.93
CA ASP A 225 -0.22 40.47 -16.16
C ASP A 225 -1.57 40.77 -16.79
N SER A 226 -2.00 42.05 -16.69
CA SER A 226 -3.35 42.46 -17.04
C SER A 226 -4.42 41.73 -16.22
N SER A 227 -5.08 40.73 -16.79
CA SER A 227 -6.06 39.88 -16.09
C SER A 227 -5.57 38.46 -15.84
N ILE A 228 -4.39 38.10 -16.32
CA ILE A 228 -3.83 36.74 -16.23
C ILE A 228 -2.98 36.63 -14.96
N ILE A 229 -3.22 35.59 -14.20
CA ILE A 229 -2.49 35.33 -12.96
C ILE A 229 -1.19 34.59 -13.31
N LYS A 230 -0.11 35.00 -12.68
CA LYS A 230 1.20 34.37 -12.81
C LYS A 230 1.44 33.38 -11.69
N PHE A 231 1.99 32.23 -12.05
CA PHE A 231 2.27 31.14 -11.10
C PHE A 231 3.71 30.66 -11.20
N GLU A 232 4.17 30.15 -10.08
CA GLU A 232 5.34 29.30 -9.99
C GLU A 232 4.88 27.90 -9.58
N ALA A 233 5.33 26.89 -10.32
CA ALA A 233 5.07 25.50 -9.96
C ALA A 233 6.08 25.08 -8.88
N VAL A 234 5.56 24.69 -7.73
CA VAL A 234 6.34 24.27 -6.56
C VAL A 234 5.90 22.86 -6.18
N GLY A 235 6.82 21.95 -5.97
CA GLY A 235 6.53 20.59 -5.56
C GLY A 235 7.78 19.75 -5.49
N ASP A 236 7.63 18.44 -5.30
CA ASP A 236 8.74 17.51 -5.42
C ASP A 236 9.31 17.62 -6.85
N SER A 237 10.60 17.94 -6.95
CA SER A 237 11.27 18.36 -8.18
C SER A 237 11.16 17.37 -9.34
N THR A 238 10.85 16.13 -9.06
CA THR A 238 10.76 15.05 -10.04
C THR A 238 9.35 14.82 -10.58
N GLN A 239 8.33 15.43 -9.98
CA GLN A 239 6.93 15.24 -10.36
C GLN A 239 6.29 16.51 -10.89
N GLN A 240 6.95 17.20 -11.75
CA GLN A 240 6.35 18.37 -12.39
C GLN A 240 5.37 17.92 -13.49
N TYR A 241 4.11 17.77 -13.14
CA TYR A 241 3.01 17.51 -14.10
C TYR A 241 2.80 18.67 -15.04
N VAL A 242 3.12 19.86 -14.57
CA VAL A 242 3.06 21.09 -15.35
C VAL A 242 4.34 21.90 -15.17
N SER A 243 4.67 22.70 -16.14
CA SER A 243 5.75 23.67 -16.08
C SER A 243 5.19 25.07 -16.33
N THR A 244 5.80 26.08 -15.73
CA THR A 244 5.47 27.48 -15.98
C THR A 244 6.62 28.14 -16.71
N ASN A 245 6.43 28.50 -17.95
CA ASN A 245 7.40 29.26 -18.71
C ASN A 245 7.09 30.75 -18.60
N GLY A 246 7.91 31.51 -17.89
CA GLY A 246 7.66 32.92 -17.66
C GLY A 246 6.40 33.21 -16.84
N SER A 247 5.87 32.19 -16.17
CA SER A 247 4.82 32.25 -15.16
C SER A 247 3.36 32.43 -15.60
N ARG A 248 3.10 32.79 -16.83
CA ARG A 248 1.73 33.05 -17.32
C ARG A 248 1.06 31.82 -17.86
N ASP A 249 1.73 31.13 -18.78
CA ASP A 249 1.26 29.95 -19.47
C ASP A 249 1.69 28.71 -18.71
N ILE A 250 0.75 27.81 -18.44
CA ILE A 250 0.99 26.58 -17.68
C ILE A 250 0.94 25.42 -18.66
N TYR A 251 2.06 24.76 -18.85
CA TYR A 251 2.24 23.68 -19.81
C TYR A 251 2.17 22.32 -19.14
N PRO A 252 1.17 21.48 -19.45
CA PRO A 252 1.15 20.10 -19.02
C PRO A 252 2.28 19.31 -19.71
N LYS A 253 2.82 18.31 -19.03
CA LYS A 253 3.86 17.45 -19.60
C LYS A 253 3.29 16.30 -20.40
N PHE A 254 2.04 15.92 -20.16
CA PHE A 254 1.31 14.85 -20.81
C PHE A 254 -0.19 15.13 -20.78
N ASP A 255 -0.94 14.41 -21.62
CA ASP A 255 -2.39 14.49 -21.64
C ASP A 255 -2.98 13.96 -20.34
N SER A 256 -3.73 14.79 -19.63
CA SER A 256 -4.24 14.46 -18.30
C SER A 256 -5.44 15.30 -17.90
N THR A 257 -6.20 14.80 -16.93
CA THR A 257 -7.17 15.59 -16.19
C THR A 257 -6.55 16.02 -14.85
N LEU A 258 -6.43 17.33 -14.67
CA LEU A 258 -5.87 17.95 -13.47
C LEU A 258 -6.99 18.41 -12.56
N LYS A 259 -6.94 18.03 -11.29
CA LYS A 259 -7.76 18.60 -10.23
C LYS A 259 -7.03 19.76 -9.59
N LEU A 260 -7.66 20.94 -9.61
CA LEU A 260 -7.15 22.18 -9.03
C LEU A 260 -7.94 22.51 -7.77
N LYS A 261 -7.28 22.59 -6.62
CA LYS A 261 -7.91 22.88 -5.34
C LYS A 261 -7.11 23.91 -4.57
N GLY A 262 -7.80 24.95 -4.10
CA GLY A 262 -7.17 26.00 -3.31
C GLY A 262 -7.93 27.32 -3.38
N THR A 263 -7.23 28.41 -3.13
CA THR A 263 -7.83 29.76 -3.14
C THR A 263 -6.92 30.75 -3.86
N ILE A 264 -7.53 31.64 -4.61
CA ILE A 264 -6.88 32.83 -5.18
C ILE A 264 -7.64 34.06 -4.70
N GLU A 265 -6.89 35.00 -4.18
CA GLU A 265 -7.38 36.29 -3.73
C GLU A 265 -6.91 37.38 -4.69
N VAL A 266 -7.84 38.23 -5.14
CA VAL A 266 -7.55 39.32 -6.05
C VAL A 266 -8.15 40.61 -5.47
N SER A 267 -7.37 41.68 -5.45
CA SER A 267 -7.82 43.01 -5.01
C SER A 267 -7.97 43.95 -6.21
N TYR A 268 -9.06 44.68 -6.23
CA TYR A 268 -9.37 45.71 -7.24
C TYR A 268 -9.65 47.05 -6.54
N THR A 269 -9.51 48.15 -7.29
CA THR A 269 -10.07 49.43 -6.86
C THR A 269 -11.60 49.34 -6.95
N TYR A 270 -12.27 49.65 -5.84
CA TYR A 270 -13.73 49.63 -5.80
C TYR A 270 -14.31 50.69 -6.73
N SER A 271 -15.24 50.28 -7.60
CA SER A 271 -15.98 51.12 -8.49
C SER A 271 -17.49 50.82 -8.36
N GLN A 272 -18.28 51.85 -8.14
CA GLN A 272 -19.71 51.73 -7.98
C GLN A 272 -20.35 51.28 -9.32
N GLY A 273 -21.32 50.37 -9.27
CA GLY A 273 -22.00 49.85 -10.42
C GLY A 273 -21.36 48.62 -11.08
N ILE A 274 -20.28 48.10 -10.56
CA ILE A 274 -19.69 46.82 -11.01
C ILE A 274 -20.19 45.71 -10.12
N ASP A 275 -20.75 44.69 -10.75
CA ASP A 275 -21.13 43.43 -10.08
C ASP A 275 -19.92 42.52 -9.92
N TYR A 276 -19.18 42.69 -8.86
CA TYR A 276 -17.99 41.91 -8.55
C TYR A 276 -18.32 40.44 -8.19
N LEU A 277 -19.53 40.16 -7.71
CA LEU A 277 -19.92 38.82 -7.28
C LEU A 277 -20.21 37.89 -8.47
N ASN A 278 -20.58 38.45 -9.61
CA ASN A 278 -20.83 37.69 -10.85
C ASN A 278 -19.65 37.71 -11.80
N THR A 279 -18.47 38.14 -11.34
CA THR A 279 -17.26 38.10 -12.14
C THR A 279 -16.59 36.71 -11.99
N PRO A 280 -16.57 35.88 -13.03
CA PRO A 280 -15.94 34.55 -12.94
C PRO A 280 -14.42 34.68 -12.92
N PHE A 281 -13.76 33.77 -12.22
CA PHE A 281 -12.40 33.38 -12.56
C PHE A 281 -12.45 32.39 -13.69
N GLN A 282 -11.54 32.46 -14.63
CA GLN A 282 -11.55 31.61 -15.83
C GLN A 282 -10.27 30.80 -15.90
N ILE A 283 -10.45 29.51 -16.14
CA ILE A 283 -9.38 28.63 -16.60
C ILE A 283 -9.62 28.43 -18.08
N THR A 284 -8.71 28.90 -18.91
CA THR A 284 -8.80 28.75 -20.36
C THR A 284 -7.73 27.75 -20.79
N VAL A 285 -8.18 26.62 -21.35
CA VAL A 285 -7.31 25.56 -21.86
C VAL A 285 -7.20 25.73 -23.37
N TYR A 286 -5.97 25.78 -23.84
CA TYR A 286 -5.65 25.86 -25.27
C TYR A 286 -5.01 24.55 -25.70
N SER A 287 -5.65 23.82 -26.62
CA SER A 287 -5.08 22.63 -27.20
C SER A 287 -4.52 22.90 -28.60
N THR A 288 -3.38 22.29 -28.93
CA THR A 288 -2.86 22.18 -30.28
C THR A 288 -2.94 20.71 -30.69
N PRO A 289 -3.20 20.37 -31.97
CA PRO A 289 -3.25 21.20 -33.17
C PRO A 289 -4.63 21.78 -33.50
N THR A 290 -5.67 21.41 -32.78
CA THR A 290 -7.05 21.72 -33.13
C THR A 290 -7.47 23.14 -32.77
N LYS A 291 -6.69 23.89 -31.99
CA LYS A 291 -7.04 25.21 -31.42
C LYS A 291 -8.42 25.23 -30.74
N GLN A 292 -8.82 24.11 -30.17
CA GLN A 292 -10.00 24.09 -29.33
C GLN A 292 -9.68 24.82 -28.04
N GLU A 293 -10.53 25.77 -27.71
CA GLU A 293 -10.46 26.54 -26.49
C GLU A 293 -11.59 26.06 -25.58
N GLU A 294 -11.24 25.59 -24.37
CA GLU A 294 -12.20 25.25 -23.34
C GLU A 294 -12.11 26.28 -22.21
N ILE A 295 -13.24 26.83 -21.84
CA ILE A 295 -13.34 27.82 -20.76
C ILE A 295 -14.11 27.24 -19.60
N ILE A 296 -13.42 27.13 -18.44
CA ILE A 296 -14.00 26.72 -17.17
C ILE A 296 -14.17 27.95 -16.29
N ASN A 297 -15.41 28.27 -15.94
CA ASN A 297 -15.72 29.42 -15.12
C ASN A 297 -15.84 29.03 -13.64
N ILE A 298 -15.14 29.76 -12.77
CA ILE A 298 -15.22 29.63 -11.32
C ILE A 298 -15.94 30.85 -10.78
N TYR A 299 -17.15 30.66 -10.33
CA TYR A 299 -18.00 31.69 -9.76
C TYR A 299 -18.01 31.63 -8.21
N LYS A 300 -18.68 32.63 -7.61
CA LYS A 300 -18.93 32.76 -6.17
C LYS A 300 -17.70 33.12 -5.34
N PRO A 301 -17.08 34.26 -5.59
CA PRO A 301 -16.08 34.77 -4.67
C PRO A 301 -16.72 35.20 -3.33
N ALA A 302 -15.96 35.07 -2.25
CA ALA A 302 -16.25 35.83 -1.05
C ALA A 302 -15.72 37.28 -1.26
N ALA A 303 -16.58 38.27 -1.11
CA ALA A 303 -16.22 39.65 -1.32
C ALA A 303 -16.05 40.38 0.01
N TYR A 304 -14.96 41.12 0.15
CA TYR A 304 -14.65 41.98 1.29
C TYR A 304 -14.45 43.39 0.77
N ILE A 305 -15.37 44.28 1.13
CA ILE A 305 -15.32 45.70 0.69
C ILE A 305 -14.65 46.56 1.76
N GLU A 306 -13.48 47.04 1.44
CA GLU A 306 -12.67 47.93 2.29
C GLU A 306 -12.26 49.15 1.44
N PRO A 307 -13.14 50.19 1.30
CA PRO A 307 -12.84 51.31 0.41
C PRO A 307 -11.47 51.95 0.68
N PRO A 308 -10.65 52.21 -0.35
CA PRO A 308 -11.04 52.27 -1.76
C PRO A 308 -10.91 50.90 -2.52
N TYR A 309 -10.75 49.80 -1.83
CA TYR A 309 -10.52 48.50 -2.43
C TYR A 309 -11.67 47.54 -2.20
N ILE A 310 -11.77 46.57 -3.11
CA ILE A 310 -12.56 45.35 -2.94
C ILE A 310 -11.64 44.12 -3.12
N ARG A 311 -11.76 43.19 -2.21
CA ARG A 311 -11.01 41.95 -2.19
C ARG A 311 -11.96 40.80 -2.48
N LEU A 312 -11.66 40.00 -3.51
CA LEU A 312 -12.42 38.83 -3.93
C LEU A 312 -11.59 37.58 -3.70
N VAL A 313 -12.15 36.61 -2.97
CA VAL A 313 -11.51 35.33 -2.68
C VAL A 313 -12.28 34.25 -3.45
N TYR A 314 -11.61 33.63 -4.39
CA TYR A 314 -12.14 32.53 -5.21
C TYR A 314 -11.64 31.19 -4.67
N SER A 315 -12.57 30.29 -4.41
CA SER A 315 -12.27 28.92 -3.99
C SER A 315 -12.34 27.99 -5.21
N PHE A 316 -11.26 27.30 -5.45
CA PHE A 316 -11.13 26.31 -6.52
C PHE A 316 -11.33 24.91 -5.95
N ASP A 317 -12.18 24.12 -6.56
CA ASP A 317 -12.30 22.67 -6.44
C ASP A 317 -12.89 22.19 -7.77
N THR A 318 -12.06 22.17 -8.82
CA THR A 318 -12.46 21.89 -10.18
C THR A 318 -11.44 21.03 -10.91
N SER A 319 -11.86 20.42 -12.01
CA SER A 319 -10.98 19.65 -12.89
C SER A 319 -10.90 20.30 -14.25
N ALA A 320 -9.74 20.20 -14.87
CA ALA A 320 -9.48 20.67 -16.22
C ALA A 320 -8.73 19.59 -17.00
N THR A 321 -9.22 19.19 -18.16
CA THR A 321 -8.50 18.33 -19.09
C THR A 321 -7.49 19.17 -19.86
N VAL A 322 -6.24 18.78 -19.82
CA VAL A 322 -5.11 19.51 -20.39
C VAL A 322 -4.30 18.60 -21.31
N TYR A 323 -3.65 19.18 -22.30
CA TYR A 323 -2.98 18.46 -23.38
C TYR A 323 -1.50 18.81 -23.43
N LYS A 324 -0.65 17.83 -23.64
CA LYS A 324 0.81 17.94 -23.72
C LYS A 324 1.30 19.02 -24.70
N ASP A 325 0.63 19.14 -25.85
CA ASP A 325 1.00 20.10 -26.87
C ASP A 325 0.27 21.45 -26.72
N GLY A 326 -0.43 21.63 -25.60
CA GLY A 326 -1.18 22.80 -25.27
C GLY A 326 -0.66 23.53 -24.03
N TYR A 327 -1.44 24.49 -23.58
CA TYR A 327 -1.23 25.18 -22.31
C TYR A 327 -2.58 25.63 -21.73
N PHE A 328 -2.60 25.98 -20.49
CA PHE A 328 -3.75 26.68 -19.92
C PHE A 328 -3.32 27.93 -19.17
N ILE A 329 -4.25 28.85 -19.02
CA ILE A 329 -4.07 30.06 -18.24
C ILE A 329 -5.19 30.19 -17.21
N ILE A 330 -4.92 30.88 -16.13
CA ILE A 330 -5.91 31.26 -15.14
C ILE A 330 -6.01 32.77 -15.15
N SER A 331 -7.21 33.29 -15.41
CA SER A 331 -7.45 34.71 -15.53
C SER A 331 -8.63 35.19 -14.70
N SER A 332 -8.58 36.43 -14.28
CA SER A 332 -9.75 37.11 -13.74
C SER A 332 -10.67 37.52 -14.88
N GLY A 333 -11.93 37.10 -14.83
CA GLY A 333 -12.93 37.44 -15.86
C GLY A 333 -13.31 38.91 -15.95
N ASN A 334 -12.81 39.74 -15.04
CA ASN A 334 -13.05 41.19 -15.02
C ASN A 334 -11.90 41.97 -15.68
N GLY A 335 -11.60 41.60 -16.94
CA GLY A 335 -10.52 42.24 -17.71
C GLY A 335 -10.63 43.76 -17.94
N LYS A 336 -11.68 44.39 -17.43
CA LYS A 336 -11.88 45.88 -17.50
C LYS A 336 -11.34 46.62 -16.32
N GLN A 337 -11.04 45.94 -15.21
CA GLN A 337 -10.52 46.59 -13.97
C GLN A 337 -9.08 46.11 -13.73
N PRO A 338 -8.19 47.08 -13.44
CA PRO A 338 -6.83 46.73 -13.11
C PRO A 338 -6.77 46.00 -11.77
N ILE A 339 -6.03 44.89 -11.72
CA ILE A 339 -5.72 44.17 -10.50
C ILE A 339 -4.72 45.00 -9.69
N ASN A 340 -4.97 45.21 -8.41
CA ASN A 340 -4.05 45.90 -7.50
C ASN A 340 -3.08 44.91 -6.82
N SER A 341 -3.60 43.76 -6.42
CA SER A 341 -2.80 42.71 -5.84
C SER A 341 -3.44 41.34 -6.09
N VAL A 342 -2.62 40.32 -6.07
CA VAL A 342 -3.04 38.92 -6.17
C VAL A 342 -2.21 38.08 -5.25
N SER A 343 -2.83 37.09 -4.61
CA SER A 343 -2.16 36.10 -3.76
C SER A 343 -2.90 34.78 -3.76
N GLY A 344 -2.26 33.72 -3.29
CA GLY A 344 -2.89 32.41 -3.13
C GLY A 344 -2.08 31.28 -3.73
N SER A 345 -2.68 30.12 -3.69
CA SER A 345 -2.09 28.90 -4.27
C SER A 345 -3.15 27.86 -4.60
N LEU A 346 -2.85 27.02 -5.58
CA LEU A 346 -3.68 25.89 -5.98
C LEU A 346 -2.84 24.61 -5.87
N SER A 347 -3.34 23.63 -5.15
CA SER A 347 -2.84 22.24 -5.23
C SER A 347 -3.29 21.64 -6.55
N VAL A 348 -2.39 20.98 -7.23
CA VAL A 348 -2.63 20.29 -8.50
C VAL A 348 -2.44 18.81 -8.29
N THR A 349 -3.47 18.03 -8.63
CA THR A 349 -3.43 16.57 -8.58
C THR A 349 -3.86 16.01 -9.92
N ILE A 350 -3.19 15.00 -10.42
CA ILE A 350 -3.63 14.26 -11.61
C ILE A 350 -4.76 13.32 -11.19
N THR A 351 -5.86 13.33 -11.92
CA THR A 351 -6.98 12.39 -11.72
C THR A 351 -7.11 11.36 -12.82
N GLU A 352 -6.60 11.66 -14.01
CA GLU A 352 -6.57 10.76 -15.15
C GLU A 352 -5.31 11.04 -15.97
N ARG A 353 -4.69 9.99 -16.50
CA ARG A 353 -3.53 10.06 -17.36
C ARG A 353 -3.65 9.00 -18.45
N GLU A 354 -3.31 9.35 -19.67
CA GLU A 354 -3.34 8.45 -20.82
C GLU A 354 -1.96 7.86 -21.18
N GLU A 355 -0.90 8.44 -20.68
CA GLU A 355 0.47 8.02 -20.99
C GLU A 355 1.13 7.23 -19.84
N ASP A 356 2.05 6.34 -20.20
CA ASP A 356 2.92 5.65 -19.26
C ASP A 356 3.84 6.62 -18.51
N VAL A 357 4.37 6.17 -17.37
CA VAL A 357 5.38 6.92 -16.61
C VAL A 357 6.63 7.15 -17.45
N LEU A 358 7.10 8.39 -17.48
CA LEU A 358 8.27 8.82 -18.27
C LEU A 358 9.50 9.01 -17.40
N LEU A 359 10.68 8.97 -18.05
CA LEU A 359 11.93 9.32 -17.41
C LEU A 359 11.87 10.74 -16.83
N GLY A 360 12.34 10.93 -15.60
CA GLY A 360 12.27 12.18 -14.86
C GLY A 360 11.07 12.30 -13.92
N GLU A 361 10.19 11.31 -13.89
CA GLU A 361 9.04 11.26 -13.01
C GLU A 361 9.25 10.28 -11.84
N LYS A 362 8.30 10.30 -10.89
CA LYS A 362 8.22 9.25 -9.86
C LYS A 362 7.71 7.96 -10.50
N PHE A 363 8.50 6.91 -10.39
CA PHE A 363 8.14 5.59 -10.87
C PHE A 363 7.51 4.79 -9.73
N PRO A 364 6.22 4.41 -9.82
CA PRO A 364 5.57 3.60 -8.80
C PRO A 364 6.07 2.15 -8.86
N LEU A 365 6.55 1.62 -7.75
CA LEU A 365 7.15 0.27 -7.73
C LEU A 365 6.08 -0.81 -7.75
N VAL A 366 5.10 -0.74 -6.85
CA VAL A 366 4.12 -1.82 -6.63
C VAL A 366 3.26 -2.13 -7.86
N PRO A 367 2.67 -1.15 -8.57
CA PRO A 367 1.86 -1.42 -9.77
C PRO A 367 2.64 -2.06 -10.91
N ASN A 368 3.97 -1.97 -10.86
CA ASN A 368 4.88 -2.48 -11.89
C ASN A 368 5.59 -3.78 -11.50
N LEU A 369 5.28 -4.34 -10.33
CA LEU A 369 5.75 -5.67 -9.93
C LEU A 369 5.14 -6.77 -10.80
N PRO A 370 5.83 -7.89 -10.99
CA PRO A 370 5.28 -9.04 -11.69
C PRO A 370 3.97 -9.54 -11.07
N ASP A 371 2.99 -9.89 -11.92
CA ASP A 371 1.68 -10.41 -11.48
C ASP A 371 1.79 -11.89 -11.04
N ILE A 372 2.54 -12.14 -9.97
CA ILE A 372 2.72 -13.46 -9.36
C ILE A 372 2.31 -13.44 -7.90
N LYS A 373 1.93 -14.61 -7.38
CA LYS A 373 1.57 -14.74 -5.97
C LYS A 373 2.79 -14.57 -5.06
N GLN A 374 2.63 -13.92 -3.91
CA GLN A 374 3.69 -13.74 -2.92
C GLN A 374 4.31 -15.07 -2.50
N ILE A 375 3.50 -16.13 -2.33
CA ILE A 375 3.99 -17.46 -1.99
C ILE A 375 4.85 -18.08 -3.08
N ASP A 376 4.48 -17.90 -4.36
CA ASP A 376 5.25 -18.44 -5.48
C ASP A 376 6.56 -17.69 -5.66
N PHE A 377 6.58 -16.39 -5.37
CA PHE A 377 7.80 -15.60 -5.30
C PHE A 377 8.76 -16.10 -4.22
N ILE A 378 8.26 -16.31 -2.99
CA ILE A 378 9.08 -16.84 -1.88
C ILE A 378 9.67 -18.21 -2.24
N LYS A 379 8.87 -19.08 -2.86
CA LYS A 379 9.33 -20.39 -3.34
C LYS A 379 10.44 -20.27 -4.38
N ALA A 380 10.26 -19.37 -5.36
CA ALA A 380 11.25 -19.15 -6.39
C ALA A 380 12.58 -18.68 -5.79
N VAL A 381 12.55 -17.70 -4.89
CA VAL A 381 13.75 -17.20 -4.21
C VAL A 381 14.43 -18.33 -3.41
N ALA A 382 13.68 -19.08 -2.60
CA ALA A 382 14.23 -20.18 -1.82
C ALA A 382 14.86 -21.26 -2.71
N SER A 383 14.18 -21.64 -3.80
CA SER A 383 14.66 -22.64 -4.76
C SER A 383 15.94 -22.20 -5.48
N MET A 384 16.02 -20.93 -5.89
CA MET A 384 17.21 -20.38 -6.59
C MET A 384 18.47 -20.43 -5.74
N VAL A 385 18.35 -20.34 -4.41
CA VAL A 385 19.49 -20.40 -3.49
C VAL A 385 19.62 -21.74 -2.77
N GLY A 386 18.83 -22.75 -3.16
CA GLY A 386 18.92 -24.13 -2.65
C GLY A 386 18.45 -24.27 -1.20
N LEU A 387 17.34 -23.62 -0.83
CA LEU A 387 16.80 -23.60 0.53
C LEU A 387 15.44 -24.30 0.62
N PHE A 388 15.22 -24.95 1.77
CA PHE A 388 13.91 -25.40 2.23
C PHE A 388 13.36 -24.51 3.32
N ALA A 389 12.06 -24.40 3.38
CA ALA A 389 11.37 -23.65 4.41
C ALA A 389 10.83 -24.58 5.50
N LEU A 390 11.08 -24.26 6.74
CA LEU A 390 10.55 -24.92 7.94
C LEU A 390 9.85 -23.89 8.82
N PRO A 391 8.80 -24.29 9.54
CA PRO A 391 8.21 -23.45 10.57
C PRO A 391 9.20 -23.11 11.67
N ASP A 392 9.22 -21.86 12.12
CA ASP A 392 10.07 -21.36 13.21
C ASP A 392 9.21 -20.57 14.19
N GLY A 393 8.63 -21.28 15.15
CA GLY A 393 7.69 -20.68 16.11
C GLY A 393 6.33 -20.32 15.50
N GLU A 394 5.64 -19.34 16.10
CA GLU A 394 4.27 -18.96 15.70
C GLU A 394 4.25 -18.07 14.43
N ASN A 395 5.29 -17.27 14.22
CA ASN A 395 5.32 -16.24 13.18
C ASN A 395 6.62 -16.28 12.35
N GLY A 396 7.41 -17.34 12.43
CA GLY A 396 8.69 -17.45 11.74
C GLY A 396 8.71 -18.57 10.68
N ILE A 397 9.49 -18.35 9.66
CA ILE A 397 9.90 -19.38 8.70
C ILE A 397 11.42 -19.38 8.66
N LYS A 398 12.00 -20.51 9.00
CA LYS A 398 13.44 -20.75 8.90
C LYS A 398 13.75 -21.43 7.59
N PHE A 399 14.66 -20.84 6.85
CA PHE A 399 15.18 -21.43 5.62
C PHE A 399 16.48 -22.18 5.90
N ILE A 400 16.57 -23.40 5.45
CA ILE A 400 17.75 -24.27 5.66
C ILE A 400 18.29 -24.77 4.34
N PRO A 401 19.63 -24.83 4.16
CA PRO A 401 20.23 -25.42 2.97
C PRO A 401 19.90 -26.91 2.82
N PHE A 402 19.81 -27.38 1.58
CA PHE A 402 19.55 -28.77 1.26
C PHE A 402 20.57 -29.72 1.92
N ASP A 403 21.83 -29.30 1.95
CA ASP A 403 22.95 -30.10 2.52
C ASP A 403 22.81 -30.37 4.02
N ASN A 404 22.05 -29.54 4.73
CA ASN A 404 21.82 -29.69 6.17
C ASN A 404 20.66 -30.66 6.50
N LEU A 405 19.98 -31.22 5.52
CA LEU A 405 18.91 -32.22 5.71
C LEU A 405 19.45 -33.66 5.76
N SER A 406 20.68 -33.88 5.31
CA SER A 406 21.34 -35.20 5.24
C SER A 406 22.27 -35.49 6.41
N ALA A 407 22.31 -34.62 7.42
CA ALA A 407 23.15 -34.79 8.61
C ALA A 407 22.37 -35.31 9.84
#